data_325508f14e30974334b72ce3f26db084
#
_entry.id   325508f14e30974334b72ce3f26db084
#
_cell.length_a   1.000
_cell.length_b   1.000
_cell.length_c   1.000
_cell.angle_alpha   90.00
_cell.angle_beta   90.00
_cell.angle_gamma   90.00
#
_symmetry.space_group_name_H-M   'P 1'
#
loop_
_entity.id
_entity.type
_entity.pdbx_description
1 polymer ?
#
loop_
_entity_poly.entity_id
_entity_poly.type
_entity_poly.pdbx_seq_one_letter_code
_entity_poly.pdbx_strand_id
1 'polypeptide(L)'
;MSFDQQLEIVKNREGFIAALDQSGGSTPKALRLYGIGESEYSGEDQMYDRIHEMRSRIVTSPEFGSTRILGAILFEQTMRRQIEGLGSAQYLWERKQVVPFLKVDKGLAEESNGVQLMKPMPDLDDLLEEAGKNSVFGTKMRSVIKMSNPDGIKTVVDQQFEIGKR
;
A
#
# COMPACT_ATOMS: atom_id res chain seq x y z
N MET A 1 6.81 -8.75 -17.66
CA MET A 1 5.46 -8.83 -17.08
C MET A 1 4.56 -7.87 -17.84
N SER A 2 3.38 -8.28 -18.25
CA SER A 2 2.49 -7.41 -19.02
C SER A 2 1.50 -6.72 -18.07
N PHE A 3 1.44 -5.39 -18.12
CA PHE A 3 0.40 -4.58 -17.47
C PHE A 3 -1.00 -5.08 -17.82
N ASP A 4 -1.21 -5.46 -19.08
CA ASP A 4 -2.50 -5.96 -19.58
C ASP A 4 -2.97 -7.22 -18.87
N GLN A 5 -2.06 -8.13 -18.51
CA GLN A 5 -2.41 -9.34 -17.74
C GLN A 5 -2.87 -8.98 -16.32
N GLN A 6 -2.21 -8.04 -15.66
CA GLN A 6 -2.61 -7.57 -14.33
C GLN A 6 -3.96 -6.82 -14.39
N LEU A 7 -4.15 -6.00 -15.41
CA LEU A 7 -5.39 -5.27 -15.64
C LEU A 7 -6.58 -6.23 -15.88
N GLU A 8 -6.38 -7.28 -16.68
CA GLU A 8 -7.40 -8.29 -16.93
C GLU A 8 -7.81 -9.02 -15.65
N ILE A 9 -6.84 -9.34 -14.79
CA ILE A 9 -7.09 -9.93 -13.48
C ILE A 9 -7.91 -8.98 -12.60
N VAL A 10 -7.50 -7.70 -12.51
CA VAL A 10 -8.21 -6.71 -11.67
C VAL A 10 -9.66 -6.50 -12.13
N LYS A 11 -9.90 -6.58 -13.44
CA LYS A 11 -11.26 -6.42 -14.00
C LYS A 11 -12.19 -7.62 -13.79
N ASN A 12 -11.66 -8.83 -13.86
CA ASN A 12 -12.49 -10.01 -14.07
C ASN A 12 -12.38 -11.09 -12.98
N ARG A 13 -11.33 -11.06 -12.15
CA ARG A 13 -11.15 -12.07 -11.11
C ARG A 13 -11.82 -11.65 -9.81
N GLU A 14 -12.54 -12.57 -9.18
CA GLU A 14 -13.06 -12.39 -7.84
C GLU A 14 -11.95 -12.48 -6.78
N GLY A 15 -12.13 -11.80 -5.66
CA GLY A 15 -11.18 -11.81 -4.56
C GLY A 15 -11.20 -10.50 -3.77
N PHE A 16 -10.31 -10.39 -2.80
CA PHE A 16 -10.14 -9.17 -2.01
C PHE A 16 -8.71 -8.62 -2.16
N ILE A 17 -8.53 -7.36 -1.77
CA ILE A 17 -7.22 -6.70 -1.75
C ILE A 17 -6.67 -6.74 -0.32
N ALA A 18 -5.53 -7.40 -0.12
CA ALA A 18 -4.85 -7.47 1.17
C ALA A 18 -4.13 -6.15 1.48
N ALA A 19 -4.41 -5.57 2.65
CA ALA A 19 -3.78 -4.34 3.10
C ALA A 19 -2.50 -4.64 3.90
N LEU A 20 -1.34 -4.54 3.26
CA LEU A 20 -0.01 -4.68 3.86
C LEU A 20 0.72 -3.33 3.90
N ASP A 21 -0.04 -2.23 3.96
CA ASP A 21 0.44 -0.86 3.79
C ASP A 21 0.47 -0.03 5.09
N GLN A 22 0.45 -0.68 6.27
CA GLN A 22 0.61 0.02 7.54
C GLN A 22 1.90 0.86 7.50
N SER A 23 1.79 2.14 7.87
CA SER A 23 2.87 3.11 7.78
C SER A 23 2.83 4.12 8.91
N GLY A 24 3.94 4.79 9.20
CA GLY A 24 4.03 5.78 10.27
C GLY A 24 3.51 5.23 11.61
N GLY A 25 2.64 5.96 12.28
CA GLY A 25 2.10 5.59 13.60
C GLY A 25 1.28 4.28 13.65
N SER A 26 0.87 3.73 12.52
CA SER A 26 0.17 2.43 12.49
C SER A 26 1.13 1.23 12.46
N THR A 27 2.41 1.42 12.15
CA THR A 27 3.41 0.35 12.11
C THR A 27 3.70 -0.25 13.49
N PRO A 28 3.99 0.54 14.56
CA PRO A 28 4.18 -0.01 15.91
C PRO A 28 2.95 -0.75 16.41
N LYS A 29 1.75 -0.23 16.11
CA LYS A 29 0.49 -0.90 16.49
C LYS A 29 0.36 -2.26 15.78
N ALA A 30 0.68 -2.35 14.50
CA ALA A 30 0.62 -3.61 13.75
C ALA A 30 1.61 -4.63 14.32
N LEU A 31 2.85 -4.22 14.59
CA LEU A 31 3.87 -5.08 15.20
C LEU A 31 3.42 -5.62 16.57
N ARG A 32 2.92 -4.75 17.44
CA ARG A 32 2.44 -5.14 18.76
C ARG A 32 1.28 -6.15 18.69
N LEU A 33 0.33 -5.97 17.76
CA LEU A 33 -0.76 -6.92 17.54
C LEU A 33 -0.26 -8.27 16.99
N TYR A 34 0.89 -8.26 16.32
CA TYR A 34 1.57 -9.46 15.84
C TYR A 34 2.45 -10.13 16.92
N GLY A 35 2.59 -9.51 18.09
CA GLY A 35 3.38 -10.03 19.22
C GLY A 35 4.81 -9.49 19.30
N ILE A 36 5.16 -8.47 18.51
CA ILE A 36 6.46 -7.79 18.53
C ILE A 36 6.32 -6.48 19.32
N GLY A 37 6.93 -6.42 20.49
CA GLY A 37 6.93 -5.24 21.37
C GLY A 37 7.92 -4.16 20.92
N GLU A 38 7.72 -2.93 21.40
CA GLU A 38 8.61 -1.80 21.09
C GLU A 38 10.04 -1.97 21.63
N SER A 39 10.25 -2.88 22.60
CA SER A 39 11.59 -3.23 23.09
C SER A 39 12.37 -4.15 22.16
N GLU A 40 11.76 -4.67 21.11
CA GLU A 40 12.37 -5.62 20.17
C GLU A 40 12.98 -4.95 18.92
N TYR A 41 12.90 -3.62 18.85
CA TYR A 41 13.55 -2.82 17.78
C TYR A 41 13.95 -1.44 18.31
N SER A 42 14.96 -0.84 17.68
CA SER A 42 15.44 0.48 18.00
C SER A 42 15.47 1.36 16.74
N GLY A 43 14.71 2.46 16.77
CA GLY A 43 14.59 3.37 15.62
C GLY A 43 13.73 2.85 14.48
N GLU A 44 13.57 3.72 13.47
CA GLU A 44 12.67 3.44 12.34
C GLU A 44 13.17 2.31 11.44
N ASP A 45 14.46 2.22 11.19
CA ASP A 45 15.02 1.22 10.28
C ASP A 45 14.75 -0.20 10.78
N GLN A 46 15.04 -0.47 12.06
CA GLN A 46 14.75 -1.78 12.66
C GLN A 46 13.25 -2.05 12.75
N MET A 47 12.43 -1.03 13.02
CA MET A 47 10.99 -1.16 12.98
C MET A 47 10.52 -1.58 11.57
N TYR A 48 11.05 -0.98 10.52
CA TYR A 48 10.73 -1.37 9.14
C TYR A 48 11.26 -2.74 8.76
N ASP A 49 12.37 -3.18 9.32
CA ASP A 49 12.84 -4.56 9.14
C ASP A 49 11.87 -5.56 9.78
N ARG A 50 11.44 -5.31 11.01
CA ARG A 50 10.46 -6.17 11.70
C ARG A 50 9.11 -6.23 10.98
N ILE A 51 8.60 -5.09 10.51
CA ILE A 51 7.34 -5.08 9.75
C ILE A 51 7.51 -5.81 8.40
N HIS A 52 8.67 -5.72 7.76
CA HIS A 52 8.95 -6.45 6.53
C HIS A 52 9.04 -7.97 6.78
N GLU A 53 9.69 -8.41 7.84
CA GLU A 53 9.71 -9.82 8.27
C GLU A 53 8.29 -10.35 8.49
N MET A 54 7.45 -9.61 9.20
CA MET A 54 6.04 -9.96 9.42
C MET A 54 5.30 -10.10 8.09
N ARG A 55 5.42 -9.11 7.19
CA ARG A 55 4.78 -9.12 5.88
C ARG A 55 5.27 -10.27 5.01
N SER A 56 6.57 -10.55 5.04
CA SER A 56 7.17 -11.68 4.32
C SER A 56 6.56 -12.99 4.77
N ARG A 57 6.42 -13.24 6.07
CA ARG A 57 5.76 -14.44 6.61
C ARG A 57 4.31 -14.57 6.15
N ILE A 58 3.56 -13.44 6.10
CA ILE A 58 2.18 -13.44 5.61
C ILE A 58 2.16 -13.81 4.12
N VAL A 59 2.98 -13.15 3.32
CA VAL A 59 2.99 -13.31 1.86
C VAL A 59 3.53 -14.68 1.43
N THR A 60 4.50 -15.24 2.15
CA THR A 60 5.06 -16.57 1.84
C THR A 60 4.15 -17.73 2.24
N SER A 61 3.17 -17.49 3.12
CA SER A 61 2.19 -18.52 3.52
C SER A 61 1.56 -19.21 2.29
N PRO A 62 1.40 -20.55 2.31
CA PRO A 62 0.66 -21.26 1.26
C PRO A 62 -0.75 -20.76 1.03
N GLU A 63 -1.41 -20.24 2.08
CA GLU A 63 -2.77 -19.70 2.01
C GLU A 63 -2.85 -18.30 1.38
N PHE A 64 -1.71 -17.61 1.27
CA PHE A 64 -1.64 -16.31 0.62
C PHE A 64 -1.42 -16.49 -0.89
N GLY A 65 -2.48 -16.37 -1.67
CA GLY A 65 -2.40 -16.57 -3.12
C GLY A 65 -3.66 -16.20 -3.87
N SER A 66 -3.60 -16.38 -5.17
CA SER A 66 -4.57 -15.91 -6.16
C SER A 66 -5.97 -16.55 -6.05
N THR A 67 -6.15 -17.61 -5.30
CA THR A 67 -7.46 -18.24 -5.09
C THR A 67 -8.43 -17.37 -4.28
N ARG A 68 -7.90 -16.45 -3.48
CA ARG A 68 -8.69 -15.55 -2.60
C ARG A 68 -8.25 -14.11 -2.69
N ILE A 69 -6.97 -13.84 -3.00
CA ILE A 69 -6.37 -12.52 -2.94
C ILE A 69 -6.17 -12.01 -4.37
N LEU A 70 -6.93 -10.98 -4.73
CA LEU A 70 -6.83 -10.31 -6.02
C LEU A 70 -5.56 -9.48 -6.12
N GLY A 71 -5.30 -8.68 -5.09
CA GLY A 71 -4.16 -7.78 -5.03
C GLY A 71 -3.66 -7.58 -3.61
N ALA A 72 -2.48 -6.99 -3.47
CA ALA A 72 -1.94 -6.59 -2.17
C ALA A 72 -1.37 -5.18 -2.23
N ILE A 73 -1.69 -4.35 -1.22
CA ILE A 73 -1.19 -2.99 -1.13
C ILE A 73 0.09 -3.02 -0.29
N LEU A 74 1.19 -2.59 -0.87
CA LEU A 74 2.50 -2.46 -0.23
C LEU A 74 2.69 -1.03 0.28
N PHE A 75 3.53 -0.87 1.31
CA PHE A 75 4.15 0.39 1.67
C PHE A 75 5.53 0.51 1.00
N GLU A 76 6.00 1.73 0.73
CA GLU A 76 7.26 1.99 0.01
C GLU A 76 8.45 1.24 0.60
N GLN A 77 8.58 1.19 1.95
CA GLN A 77 9.66 0.46 2.62
C GLN A 77 9.62 -1.06 2.37
N THR A 78 8.44 -1.63 2.15
CA THR A 78 8.30 -3.05 1.77
C THR A 78 8.57 -3.25 0.29
N MET A 79 8.10 -2.34 -0.57
CA MET A 79 8.37 -2.39 -2.00
C MET A 79 9.88 -2.41 -2.30
N ARG A 80 10.66 -1.60 -1.58
CA ARG A 80 12.12 -1.50 -1.74
C ARG A 80 12.90 -2.72 -1.24
N ARG A 81 12.24 -3.66 -0.55
CA ARG A 81 12.85 -4.86 0.00
C ARG A 81 12.51 -6.10 -0.82
N GLN A 82 13.18 -7.20 -0.49
CA GLN A 82 13.02 -8.48 -1.18
C GLN A 82 12.30 -9.51 -0.31
N ILE A 83 11.57 -10.41 -0.95
CA ILE A 83 10.99 -11.62 -0.36
C ILE A 83 11.57 -12.81 -1.14
N GLU A 84 12.25 -13.70 -0.44
CA GLU A 84 12.90 -14.90 -1.03
C GLU A 84 13.78 -14.57 -2.26
N GLY A 85 14.53 -13.45 -2.18
CA GLY A 85 15.47 -13.03 -3.24
C GLY A 85 14.83 -12.33 -4.44
N LEU A 86 13.51 -12.11 -4.45
CA LEU A 86 12.81 -11.33 -5.46
C LEU A 86 12.32 -10.00 -4.87
N GLY A 87 12.25 -8.95 -5.67
CA GLY A 87 11.57 -7.72 -5.25
C GLY A 87 10.14 -8.01 -4.74
N SER A 88 9.70 -7.34 -3.68
CA SER A 88 8.43 -7.68 -3.03
C SER A 88 7.22 -7.67 -3.97
N ALA A 89 7.12 -6.69 -4.86
CA ALA A 89 6.05 -6.64 -5.86
C ALA A 89 6.21 -7.74 -6.93
N GLN A 90 7.44 -8.01 -7.36
CA GLN A 90 7.74 -9.10 -8.27
C GLN A 90 7.35 -10.46 -7.66
N TYR A 91 7.67 -10.68 -6.38
CA TYR A 91 7.29 -11.91 -5.66
C TYR A 91 5.78 -12.10 -5.60
N LEU A 92 5.03 -11.04 -5.27
CA LEU A 92 3.57 -11.08 -5.27
C LEU A 92 3.01 -11.53 -6.62
N TRP A 93 3.53 -10.98 -7.70
CA TRP A 93 3.06 -11.32 -9.04
C TRP A 93 3.52 -12.70 -9.51
N GLU A 94 4.83 -12.97 -9.48
CA GLU A 94 5.39 -14.17 -10.09
C GLU A 94 5.13 -15.45 -9.27
N ARG A 95 5.16 -15.36 -7.94
CA ARG A 95 5.01 -16.52 -7.06
C ARG A 95 3.61 -16.72 -6.54
N LYS A 96 2.86 -15.63 -6.36
CA LYS A 96 1.54 -15.68 -5.73
C LYS A 96 0.39 -15.36 -6.69
N GLN A 97 0.68 -14.83 -7.89
CA GLN A 97 -0.32 -14.37 -8.86
C GLN A 97 -1.29 -13.33 -8.24
N VAL A 98 -0.76 -12.48 -7.38
CA VAL A 98 -1.43 -11.40 -6.66
C VAL A 98 -0.96 -10.07 -7.21
N VAL A 99 -1.87 -9.19 -7.60
CA VAL A 99 -1.56 -7.91 -8.23
C VAL A 99 -0.98 -6.94 -7.20
N PRO A 100 0.24 -6.39 -7.40
CA PRO A 100 0.85 -5.48 -6.44
C PRO A 100 0.39 -4.04 -6.63
N PHE A 101 -0.07 -3.41 -5.55
CA PHE A 101 -0.39 -1.99 -5.45
C PHE A 101 0.56 -1.31 -4.47
N LEU A 102 0.78 -0.01 -4.64
CA LEU A 102 1.58 0.81 -3.74
C LEU A 102 0.75 1.90 -3.07
N LYS A 103 0.83 1.99 -1.74
CA LYS A 103 0.31 3.15 -1.01
C LYS A 103 1.21 4.35 -1.26
N VAL A 104 0.64 5.41 -1.82
CA VAL A 104 1.38 6.65 -2.13
C VAL A 104 1.06 7.81 -1.19
N ASP A 105 -0.10 7.79 -0.50
CA ASP A 105 -0.44 8.87 0.41
C ASP A 105 0.48 8.93 1.65
N LYS A 106 0.78 10.13 2.11
CA LYS A 106 1.61 10.42 3.30
C LYS A 106 0.76 10.62 4.57
N GLY A 107 -0.47 10.10 4.57
CA GLY A 107 -1.43 10.24 5.66
C GLY A 107 -2.42 11.38 5.46
N LEU A 108 -3.25 11.62 6.48
CA LEU A 108 -4.33 12.60 6.44
C LEU A 108 -3.92 13.94 7.03
N ALA A 109 -4.37 15.01 6.41
CA ALA A 109 -4.34 16.37 6.96
C ALA A 109 -5.40 16.54 8.08
N GLU A 110 -5.42 17.71 8.71
CA GLU A 110 -6.45 18.06 9.68
C GLU A 110 -7.84 18.09 9.05
N GLU A 111 -8.84 17.85 9.86
CA GLU A 111 -10.23 17.85 9.41
C GLU A 111 -10.71 19.26 9.10
N SER A 112 -11.36 19.45 7.96
CA SER A 112 -12.05 20.67 7.58
C SER A 112 -13.28 20.33 6.75
N ASN A 113 -14.38 21.05 6.97
CA ASN A 113 -15.66 20.83 6.26
C ASN A 113 -16.13 19.37 6.26
N GLY A 114 -15.92 18.65 7.38
CA GLY A 114 -16.31 17.25 7.52
C GLY A 114 -15.51 16.25 6.71
N VAL A 115 -14.32 16.65 6.18
CA VAL A 115 -13.43 15.78 5.42
C VAL A 115 -12.00 15.90 5.91
N GLN A 116 -11.19 14.87 5.63
CA GLN A 116 -9.74 14.93 5.76
C GLN A 116 -9.11 14.62 4.40
N LEU A 117 -8.39 15.59 3.88
CA LEU A 117 -7.61 15.46 2.65
C LEU A 117 -6.31 14.68 2.91
N MET A 118 -5.68 14.24 1.86
CA MET A 118 -4.30 13.73 1.93
C MET A 118 -3.32 14.89 2.20
N LYS A 119 -2.28 14.60 2.96
CA LYS A 119 -1.14 15.49 3.10
C LYS A 119 -0.44 15.70 1.75
N PRO A 120 0.28 16.82 1.54
CA PRO A 120 1.09 17.01 0.36
C PRO A 120 2.08 15.86 0.12
N MET A 121 2.29 15.53 -1.15
CA MET A 121 3.19 14.47 -1.61
C MET A 121 4.20 15.06 -2.62
N PRO A 122 5.22 15.82 -2.14
CA PRO A 122 6.15 16.52 -3.02
C PRO A 122 7.02 15.57 -3.85
N ASP A 123 7.26 14.38 -3.34
CA ASP A 123 8.07 13.30 -3.93
C ASP A 123 7.23 12.25 -4.70
N LEU A 124 5.98 12.59 -5.06
CA LEU A 124 5.08 11.62 -5.69
C LEU A 124 5.60 11.11 -7.04
N ASP A 125 6.11 11.99 -7.89
CA ASP A 125 6.57 11.61 -9.23
C ASP A 125 7.77 10.65 -9.17
N ASP A 126 8.72 10.93 -8.27
CA ASP A 126 9.87 10.06 -8.05
C ASP A 126 9.43 8.68 -7.52
N LEU A 127 8.44 8.67 -6.61
CA LEU A 127 7.88 7.43 -6.08
C LEU A 127 7.12 6.62 -7.14
N LEU A 128 6.40 7.29 -8.05
CA LEU A 128 5.71 6.64 -9.16
C LEU A 128 6.69 6.03 -10.16
N GLU A 129 7.77 6.74 -10.49
CA GLU A 129 8.84 6.21 -11.33
C GLU A 129 9.51 4.98 -10.69
N GLU A 130 9.82 5.06 -9.39
CA GLU A 130 10.36 3.93 -8.62
C GLU A 130 9.40 2.74 -8.61
N ALA A 131 8.10 2.97 -8.41
CA ALA A 131 7.07 1.94 -8.42
C ALA A 131 7.00 1.21 -9.77
N GLY A 132 7.08 1.94 -10.87
CA GLY A 132 7.12 1.36 -12.22
C GLY A 132 8.34 0.44 -12.41
N LYS A 133 9.52 0.85 -11.94
CA LYS A 133 10.76 0.04 -11.98
C LYS A 133 10.65 -1.22 -11.11
N ASN A 134 9.84 -1.20 -10.06
CA ASN A 134 9.62 -2.33 -9.14
C ASN A 134 8.41 -3.21 -9.52
N SER A 135 7.88 -3.10 -10.73
CA SER A 135 6.77 -3.94 -11.22
C SER A 135 5.46 -3.77 -10.44
N VAL A 136 5.23 -2.62 -9.86
CA VAL A 136 3.95 -2.25 -9.24
C VAL A 136 2.93 -1.98 -10.34
N PHE A 137 1.72 -2.52 -10.19
CA PHE A 137 0.64 -2.35 -11.16
C PHE A 137 -0.06 -1.00 -11.03
N GLY A 138 -0.32 -0.57 -9.81
CA GLY A 138 -1.10 0.65 -9.57
C GLY A 138 -0.91 1.18 -8.16
N THR A 139 -1.59 2.27 -7.85
CA THR A 139 -1.44 2.98 -6.58
C THR A 139 -2.71 2.94 -5.73
N LYS A 140 -2.52 3.16 -4.43
CA LYS A 140 -3.61 3.38 -3.48
C LYS A 140 -3.35 4.65 -2.70
N MET A 141 -4.35 5.50 -2.63
CA MET A 141 -4.38 6.71 -1.82
C MET A 141 -5.71 6.84 -1.08
N ARG A 142 -5.75 7.62 0.01
CA ARG A 142 -6.95 7.73 0.84
C ARG A 142 -7.16 9.13 1.37
N SER A 143 -8.34 9.70 1.11
CA SER A 143 -8.97 10.76 1.86
C SER A 143 -10.12 10.20 2.70
N VAL A 144 -10.68 10.98 3.63
CA VAL A 144 -11.81 10.55 4.47
C VAL A 144 -12.93 11.58 4.39
N ILE A 145 -14.15 11.11 4.16
CA ILE A 145 -15.39 11.90 4.25
C ILE A 145 -16.10 11.44 5.52
N LYS A 146 -16.20 12.32 6.53
CA LYS A 146 -16.84 12.03 7.82
C LYS A 146 -18.27 12.49 7.88
N MET A 147 -18.59 13.57 7.16
CA MET A 147 -19.90 14.17 7.14
C MET A 147 -20.33 14.52 5.72
N SER A 148 -21.61 14.49 5.45
CA SER A 148 -22.19 14.90 4.17
C SER A 148 -22.17 16.44 4.05
N ASN A 149 -21.01 16.96 3.63
CA ASN A 149 -20.81 18.38 3.32
C ASN A 149 -20.44 18.50 1.84
N PRO A 150 -21.26 19.14 0.99
CA PRO A 150 -21.01 19.21 -0.45
C PRO A 150 -19.67 19.83 -0.82
N ASP A 151 -19.24 20.90 -0.15
CA ASP A 151 -17.97 21.56 -0.41
C ASP A 151 -16.77 20.69 -0.01
N GLY A 152 -16.88 20.03 1.15
CA GLY A 152 -15.87 19.08 1.60
C GLY A 152 -15.75 17.89 0.66
N ILE A 153 -16.86 17.31 0.22
CA ILE A 153 -16.88 16.20 -0.74
C ILE A 153 -16.25 16.64 -2.07
N LYS A 154 -16.64 17.83 -2.58
CA LYS A 154 -16.04 18.37 -3.80
C LYS A 154 -14.53 18.50 -3.68
N THR A 155 -14.02 19.00 -2.56
CA THR A 155 -12.58 19.18 -2.34
C THR A 155 -11.84 17.82 -2.34
N VAL A 156 -12.45 16.77 -1.76
CA VAL A 156 -11.89 15.40 -1.81
C VAL A 156 -11.84 14.89 -3.25
N VAL A 157 -12.93 15.05 -4.00
CA VAL A 157 -13.01 14.61 -5.40
C VAL A 157 -11.97 15.35 -6.25
N ASP A 158 -11.88 16.67 -6.12
CA ASP A 158 -10.91 17.49 -6.85
C ASP A 158 -9.47 17.03 -6.57
N GLN A 159 -9.10 16.80 -5.29
CA GLN A 159 -7.78 16.29 -4.92
C GLN A 159 -7.49 14.92 -5.52
N GLN A 160 -8.46 13.99 -5.46
CA GLN A 160 -8.30 12.63 -5.99
C GLN A 160 -8.08 12.66 -7.51
N PHE A 161 -8.86 13.47 -8.24
CA PHE A 161 -8.70 13.61 -9.68
C PHE A 161 -7.39 14.29 -10.07
N GLU A 162 -6.99 15.33 -9.34
CA GLU A 162 -5.72 16.04 -9.62
C GLU A 162 -4.51 15.13 -9.46
N ILE A 163 -4.48 14.34 -8.40
CA ILE A 163 -3.39 13.38 -8.17
C ILE A 163 -3.48 12.21 -9.16
N GLY A 164 -4.68 11.72 -9.46
CA GLY A 164 -4.89 10.60 -10.36
C GLY A 164 -4.56 10.87 -11.83
N LYS A 165 -4.26 12.12 -12.21
CA LYS A 165 -3.76 12.48 -13.55
C LYS A 165 -2.25 12.25 -13.70
N ARG A 166 -1.52 12.08 -12.65
CA ARG A 166 -0.07 11.87 -12.62
C ARG A 166 0.24 10.39 -12.80
#